data_c75a1ba417980824a4b145de4595b958
#
_entry.id   c75a1ba417980824a4b145de4595b958
#
_cell.length_a   1.000
_cell.length_b   1.000
_cell.length_c   1.000
_cell.angle_alpha   90.00
_cell.angle_beta   90.00
_cell.angle_gamma   90.00
#
_symmetry.space_group_name_H-M   'P 1'
#
loop_
_entity.id
_entity.type
_entity.pdbx_description
1 polymer ?
#
loop_
_entity_poly.entity_id
_entity_poly.type
_entity_poly.pdbx_seq_one_letter_code
_entity_poly.pdbx_strand_id
1 'polypeptide(L)'
;SAADVWRGSGEDRFAQISAFLPTTETKTLDDIRSFRATLENEFVQNSMEAPEGGSLYTDAYSGRTSLSVSGKSPGSVTVTAVGAGGNYFLFHPLTLLSGGYISDEDYMADRVVLDAQTAFNLFGSSDVAGMEVTINGRTFPIAGVVQSESDFATNAALAAGNEASGDTSGSSTSTAMIYMSYSALNAMAE
;
A
#
# COMPACT_ATOMS: atom_id res chain seq x y z
N SER A 1 -0.82 -16.62 5.81
CA SER A 1 0.20 -15.56 5.80
C SER A 1 0.68 -15.30 4.38
N ALA A 2 1.42 -14.21 4.15
CA ALA A 2 2.05 -13.95 2.85
C ALA A 2 3.02 -15.07 2.47
N ALA A 3 3.70 -15.67 3.46
CA ALA A 3 4.55 -16.84 3.26
C ALA A 3 3.79 -18.05 2.72
N ASP A 4 2.53 -18.24 3.12
CA ASP A 4 1.70 -19.33 2.60
C ASP A 4 1.27 -19.08 1.15
N VAL A 5 0.97 -17.83 0.82
CA VAL A 5 0.66 -17.42 -0.57
C VAL A 5 1.88 -17.60 -1.46
N TRP A 6 3.06 -17.18 -0.99
CA TRP A 6 4.33 -17.32 -1.71
C TRP A 6 4.72 -18.78 -1.98
N ARG A 7 4.55 -19.63 -0.97
CA ARG A 7 4.83 -21.07 -1.08
C ARG A 7 3.90 -21.79 -2.06
N GLY A 8 2.66 -21.32 -2.20
CA GLY A 8 1.65 -22.02 -3.00
C GLY A 8 1.39 -23.43 -2.46
N SER A 9 1.51 -24.42 -3.34
CA SER A 9 1.36 -25.85 -3.00
C SER A 9 2.68 -26.56 -2.64
N GLY A 10 3.81 -25.82 -2.60
CA GLY A 10 5.13 -26.37 -2.26
C GLY A 10 5.26 -26.72 -0.79
N GLU A 11 6.26 -27.57 -0.46
CA GLU A 11 6.61 -27.95 0.90
C GLU A 11 7.69 -27.03 1.51
N ASP A 12 8.22 -26.09 0.73
CA ASP A 12 9.26 -25.17 1.15
C ASP A 12 8.80 -24.28 2.31
N ARG A 13 9.71 -23.98 3.21
CA ARG A 13 9.46 -23.11 4.36
C ARG A 13 10.04 -21.72 4.09
N PHE A 14 9.19 -20.73 4.20
CA PHE A 14 9.59 -19.33 4.09
C PHE A 14 9.43 -18.64 5.45
N ALA A 15 10.40 -17.81 5.81
CA ALA A 15 10.30 -16.89 6.94
C ALA A 15 9.83 -15.53 6.44
N GLN A 16 8.95 -14.90 7.20
CA GLN A 16 8.57 -13.51 6.98
C GLN A 16 9.22 -12.65 8.06
N ILE A 17 9.93 -11.61 7.64
CA ILE A 17 10.52 -10.61 8.54
C ILE A 17 9.83 -9.29 8.23
N SER A 18 9.31 -8.63 9.26
CA SER A 18 8.69 -7.30 9.14
C SER A 18 9.45 -6.32 10.03
N ALA A 19 9.85 -5.20 9.45
CA ALA A 19 10.47 -4.09 10.15
C ALA A 19 9.53 -2.89 10.13
N PHE A 20 9.26 -2.33 11.31
CA PHE A 20 8.46 -1.12 11.47
C PHE A 20 9.38 0.02 11.90
N LEU A 21 9.37 1.09 11.12
CA LEU A 21 10.17 2.26 11.38
C LEU A 21 9.32 3.36 12.04
N PRO A 22 9.88 4.16 12.93
CA PRO A 22 9.18 5.31 13.49
C PRO A 22 8.81 6.32 12.39
N THR A 23 7.75 7.07 12.59
CA THR A 23 7.26 8.07 11.63
C THR A 23 8.25 9.20 11.36
N THR A 24 9.27 9.33 12.20
CA THR A 24 10.36 10.29 12.04
C THR A 24 11.45 9.82 11.08
N GLU A 25 11.42 8.55 10.67
CA GLU A 25 12.37 7.98 9.72
C GLU A 25 11.67 7.72 8.38
N THR A 26 12.17 8.39 7.34
CA THR A 26 11.76 8.12 5.95
C THR A 26 12.89 7.36 5.26
N LYS A 27 12.57 6.24 4.65
CA LYS A 27 13.52 5.50 3.80
C LYS A 27 13.32 5.92 2.35
N THR A 28 14.42 6.26 1.70
CA THR A 28 14.42 6.58 0.28
C THR A 28 14.42 5.32 -0.56
N LEU A 29 14.13 5.46 -1.87
CA LEU A 29 14.28 4.34 -2.81
C LEU A 29 15.73 3.85 -2.90
N ASP A 30 16.70 4.74 -2.69
CA ASP A 30 18.12 4.37 -2.70
C ASP A 30 18.52 3.56 -1.45
N ASP A 31 17.92 3.86 -0.29
CA ASP A 31 18.07 3.02 0.91
C ASP A 31 17.54 1.60 0.65
N ILE A 32 16.38 1.48 0.01
CA ILE A 32 15.78 0.19 -0.34
C ILE A 32 16.63 -0.57 -1.34
N ARG A 33 17.14 0.10 -2.38
CA ARG A 33 18.06 -0.51 -3.36
C ARG A 33 19.35 -0.98 -2.71
N SER A 34 19.92 -0.18 -1.81
CA SER A 34 21.13 -0.54 -1.08
C SER A 34 20.91 -1.74 -0.17
N PHE A 35 19.77 -1.81 0.49
CA PHE A 35 19.39 -2.96 1.30
C PHE A 35 19.25 -4.23 0.46
N ARG A 36 18.57 -4.17 -0.70
CA ARG A 36 18.44 -5.28 -1.64
C ARG A 36 19.80 -5.78 -2.11
N ALA A 37 20.68 -4.87 -2.52
CA ALA A 37 22.04 -5.22 -2.95
C ALA A 37 22.85 -5.91 -1.83
N THR A 38 22.70 -5.46 -0.60
CA THR A 38 23.33 -6.10 0.56
C THR A 38 22.80 -7.50 0.77
N LEU A 39 21.48 -7.70 0.71
CA LEU A 39 20.84 -8.99 0.87
C LEU A 39 21.27 -9.98 -0.23
N GLU A 40 21.31 -9.54 -1.48
CA GLU A 40 21.77 -10.35 -2.62
C GLU A 40 23.24 -10.77 -2.46
N ASN A 41 24.10 -9.85 -2.00
CA ASN A 41 25.50 -10.19 -1.72
C ASN A 41 25.62 -11.25 -0.60
N GLU A 42 24.82 -11.16 0.45
CA GLU A 42 24.79 -12.18 1.51
C GLU A 42 24.36 -13.54 0.98
N PHE A 43 23.40 -13.61 0.09
CA PHE A 43 23.00 -14.88 -0.55
C PHE A 43 24.15 -15.48 -1.37
N VAL A 44 24.85 -14.66 -2.15
CA VAL A 44 26.00 -15.12 -2.92
C VAL A 44 27.12 -15.62 -2.03
N GLN A 45 27.45 -14.88 -0.95
CA GLN A 45 28.50 -15.28 -0.02
C GLN A 45 28.19 -16.60 0.70
N ASN A 46 26.91 -16.87 0.95
CA ASN A 46 26.46 -18.10 1.59
C ASN A 46 26.13 -19.21 0.58
N SER A 47 26.48 -19.04 -0.70
CA SER A 47 26.21 -20.01 -1.77
C SER A 47 24.74 -20.43 -1.86
N MET A 48 23.83 -19.49 -1.59
CA MET A 48 22.40 -19.72 -1.73
C MET A 48 21.98 -19.51 -3.18
N GLU A 49 21.30 -20.49 -3.74
CA GLU A 49 20.80 -20.46 -5.11
C GLU A 49 19.27 -20.43 -5.09
N ALA A 50 18.69 -19.65 -5.99
CA ALA A 50 17.25 -19.65 -6.17
C ALA A 50 16.77 -20.98 -6.75
N PRO A 51 15.60 -21.50 -6.33
CA PRO A 51 15.01 -22.65 -6.96
C PRO A 51 14.70 -22.35 -8.44
N GLU A 52 14.63 -23.38 -9.26
CA GLU A 52 14.36 -23.24 -10.70
C GLU A 52 13.03 -22.49 -10.93
N GLY A 53 13.10 -21.36 -11.63
CA GLY A 53 11.94 -20.51 -11.91
C GLY A 53 11.44 -19.70 -10.71
N GLY A 54 12.16 -19.70 -9.58
CA GLY A 54 11.81 -18.96 -8.37
C GLY A 54 12.82 -17.88 -8.01
N SER A 55 12.65 -17.29 -6.84
CA SER A 55 13.60 -16.34 -6.24
C SER A 55 13.85 -16.67 -4.77
N LEU A 56 15.01 -16.24 -4.26
CA LEU A 56 15.38 -16.46 -2.87
C LEU A 56 14.55 -15.65 -1.89
N TYR A 57 14.04 -14.51 -2.32
CA TYR A 57 13.19 -13.65 -1.51
C TYR A 57 12.20 -12.86 -2.37
N THR A 58 11.20 -12.35 -1.71
CA THR A 58 10.35 -11.27 -2.20
C THR A 58 10.20 -10.24 -1.10
N ASP A 59 10.07 -8.99 -1.46
CA ASP A 59 9.93 -7.92 -0.50
C ASP A 59 8.74 -7.01 -0.82
N ALA A 60 8.33 -6.27 0.18
CA ALA A 60 7.39 -5.17 0.07
C ALA A 60 7.79 -4.08 1.05
N TYR A 61 7.52 -2.86 0.68
CA TYR A 61 7.72 -1.70 1.54
C TYR A 61 6.57 -0.73 1.36
N SER A 62 6.29 0.04 2.39
CA SER A 62 5.22 1.04 2.34
C SER A 62 5.49 2.21 3.28
N GLY A 63 4.94 3.36 2.92
CA GLY A 63 4.84 4.53 3.78
C GLY A 63 3.38 4.98 3.85
N ARG A 64 3.03 5.74 4.89
CA ARG A 64 1.68 6.28 5.07
C ARG A 64 1.74 7.76 5.39
N THR A 65 0.79 8.51 4.85
CA THR A 65 0.55 9.91 5.20
C THR A 65 -0.91 10.27 4.99
N SER A 66 -1.34 11.39 5.54
CA SER A 66 -2.67 11.94 5.26
C SER A 66 -2.60 12.87 4.06
N LEU A 67 -3.51 12.69 3.12
CA LEU A 67 -3.64 13.56 1.94
C LEU A 67 -5.07 14.03 1.76
N SER A 68 -5.22 15.22 1.16
CA SER A 68 -6.50 15.74 0.70
C SER A 68 -6.68 15.38 -0.77
N VAL A 69 -7.75 14.67 -1.07
CA VAL A 69 -8.08 14.17 -2.41
C VAL A 69 -9.38 14.78 -2.89
N SER A 70 -9.40 15.29 -4.11
CA SER A 70 -10.59 15.82 -4.77
C SER A 70 -10.97 14.90 -5.94
N GLY A 71 -12.27 14.73 -6.12
CA GLY A 71 -12.86 14.02 -7.27
C GLY A 71 -13.56 14.97 -8.22
N LYS A 72 -14.56 14.45 -8.91
CA LYS A 72 -15.36 15.22 -9.87
C LYS A 72 -16.32 16.21 -9.17
N SER A 73 -16.76 15.91 -7.97
CA SER A 73 -17.64 16.80 -7.18
C SER A 73 -16.84 17.90 -6.47
N PRO A 74 -17.43 19.08 -6.23
CA PRO A 74 -16.79 20.11 -5.44
C PRO A 74 -16.47 19.60 -4.02
N GLY A 75 -15.27 19.89 -3.55
CA GLY A 75 -14.80 19.50 -2.23
C GLY A 75 -13.66 18.52 -2.26
N SER A 76 -13.12 18.26 -1.10
CA SER A 76 -12.02 17.30 -0.90
C SER A 76 -12.32 16.40 0.29
N VAL A 77 -11.77 15.20 0.27
CA VAL A 77 -11.84 14.22 1.34
C VAL A 77 -10.43 13.97 1.85
N THR A 78 -10.25 14.00 3.17
CA THR A 78 -8.99 13.59 3.79
C THR A 78 -8.96 12.07 3.87
N VAL A 79 -7.90 11.48 3.33
CA VAL A 79 -7.70 10.03 3.28
C VAL A 79 -6.33 9.66 3.83
N THR A 80 -6.18 8.42 4.27
CA THR A 80 -4.85 7.83 4.50
C THR A 80 -4.31 7.35 3.17
N ALA A 81 -3.21 7.94 2.72
CA ALA A 81 -2.48 7.50 1.55
C ALA A 81 -1.42 6.48 1.94
N VAL A 82 -1.38 5.36 1.23
CA VAL A 82 -0.38 4.32 1.34
C VAL A 82 0.48 4.34 0.08
N GLY A 83 1.76 4.65 0.25
CA GLY A 83 2.76 4.44 -0.80
C GLY A 83 3.18 2.98 -0.77
N ALA A 84 2.89 2.26 -1.84
CA ALA A 84 3.14 0.83 -1.97
C ALA A 84 4.33 0.59 -2.90
N GLY A 85 5.24 -0.29 -2.48
CA GLY A 85 6.39 -0.69 -3.26
C GLY A 85 6.69 -2.17 -3.16
N GLY A 86 7.47 -2.70 -4.12
CA GLY A 86 7.71 -4.12 -4.25
C GLY A 86 6.41 -4.90 -4.45
N ASN A 87 6.32 -6.08 -3.88
CA ASN A 87 5.13 -6.93 -3.95
C ASN A 87 4.10 -6.62 -2.84
N TYR A 88 3.80 -5.33 -2.64
CA TYR A 88 2.92 -4.87 -1.55
C TYR A 88 1.58 -5.62 -1.52
N PHE A 89 0.88 -5.75 -2.65
CA PHE A 89 -0.42 -6.41 -2.72
C PHE A 89 -0.37 -7.93 -2.59
N LEU A 90 0.82 -8.55 -2.71
CA LEU A 90 1.03 -9.95 -2.35
C LEU A 90 1.00 -10.13 -0.82
N PHE A 91 1.65 -9.20 -0.09
CA PHE A 91 1.69 -9.21 1.38
C PHE A 91 0.39 -8.70 2.01
N HIS A 92 -0.33 -7.83 1.28
CA HIS A 92 -1.60 -7.23 1.68
C HIS A 92 -2.65 -7.51 0.59
N PRO A 93 -3.18 -8.72 0.54
CA PRO A 93 -4.16 -9.10 -0.48
C PRO A 93 -5.47 -8.35 -0.24
N LEU A 94 -5.79 -7.43 -1.14
CA LEU A 94 -7.04 -6.66 -1.15
C LEU A 94 -7.97 -7.23 -2.23
N THR A 95 -9.25 -7.24 -1.95
CA THR A 95 -10.25 -7.68 -2.94
C THR A 95 -10.51 -6.56 -3.94
N LEU A 96 -10.21 -6.80 -5.20
CA LEU A 96 -10.48 -5.87 -6.29
C LEU A 96 -11.98 -5.84 -6.61
N LEU A 97 -12.57 -4.66 -6.64
CA LEU A 97 -13.98 -4.43 -7.00
C LEU A 97 -14.12 -3.96 -8.46
N SER A 98 -13.18 -3.14 -8.95
CA SER A 98 -13.13 -2.71 -10.34
C SER A 98 -11.71 -2.37 -10.76
N GLY A 99 -11.41 -2.43 -12.07
CA GLY A 99 -10.10 -2.08 -12.62
C GLY A 99 -8.99 -3.08 -12.25
N GLY A 100 -7.82 -2.57 -11.87
CA GLY A 100 -6.63 -3.35 -11.54
C GLY A 100 -5.82 -2.73 -10.41
N TYR A 101 -4.79 -3.47 -9.96
CA TYR A 101 -3.81 -2.96 -9.01
C TYR A 101 -2.77 -2.10 -9.71
N ILE A 102 -1.95 -1.42 -8.92
CA ILE A 102 -0.74 -0.73 -9.35
C ILE A 102 0.48 -1.59 -9.02
N SER A 103 1.55 -1.43 -9.80
CA SER A 103 2.85 -2.05 -9.55
C SER A 103 3.94 -0.98 -9.64
N ASP A 104 5.05 -1.17 -8.91
CA ASP A 104 6.25 -0.33 -9.03
C ASP A 104 6.88 -0.39 -10.43
N GLU A 105 6.63 -1.48 -11.16
CA GLU A 105 7.08 -1.68 -12.53
C GLU A 105 6.15 -1.05 -13.57
N ASP A 106 5.00 -0.52 -13.14
CA ASP A 106 4.08 0.16 -14.03
C ASP A 106 4.73 1.41 -14.62
N TYR A 107 4.75 1.47 -15.94
CA TYR A 107 5.23 2.63 -16.70
C TYR A 107 4.50 3.94 -16.36
N MET A 108 3.33 3.82 -15.72
CA MET A 108 2.50 4.92 -15.23
C MET A 108 2.49 4.92 -13.70
N ALA A 109 3.60 5.34 -13.10
CA ALA A 109 3.72 5.51 -11.64
C ALA A 109 2.70 6.50 -11.04
N ASP A 110 1.97 7.21 -11.87
CA ASP A 110 1.00 8.25 -11.50
C ASP A 110 -0.44 7.73 -11.38
N ARG A 111 -0.65 6.40 -11.34
CA ARG A 111 -1.97 5.82 -11.08
C ARG A 111 -2.19 5.54 -9.60
N VAL A 112 -3.46 5.54 -9.20
CA VAL A 112 -3.89 5.27 -7.83
C VAL A 112 -4.94 4.18 -7.78
N VAL A 113 -5.00 3.49 -6.65
CA VAL A 113 -6.10 2.57 -6.31
C VAL A 113 -6.85 3.18 -5.14
N LEU A 114 -8.16 3.32 -5.25
CA LEU A 114 -9.01 3.79 -4.17
C LEU A 114 -9.58 2.62 -3.38
N ASP A 115 -9.81 2.79 -2.09
CA ASP A 115 -10.74 1.91 -1.41
C ASP A 115 -12.19 2.28 -1.73
N ALA A 116 -13.12 1.36 -1.48
CA ALA A 116 -14.54 1.56 -1.78
C ALA A 116 -15.12 2.78 -1.06
N GLN A 117 -14.68 3.05 0.17
CA GLN A 117 -15.14 4.20 0.95
C GLN A 117 -14.70 5.51 0.30
N THR A 118 -13.45 5.61 -0.13
CA THR A 118 -12.92 6.79 -0.83
C THR A 118 -13.65 7.00 -2.16
N ALA A 119 -13.81 5.92 -2.95
CA ALA A 119 -14.51 5.98 -4.23
C ALA A 119 -15.96 6.47 -4.04
N PHE A 120 -16.65 5.95 -3.05
CA PHE A 120 -18.02 6.35 -2.76
C PHE A 120 -18.11 7.81 -2.28
N ASN A 121 -17.20 8.25 -1.42
CA ASN A 121 -17.18 9.63 -0.91
C ASN A 121 -16.92 10.65 -2.02
N LEU A 122 -16.06 10.30 -3.00
CA LEU A 122 -15.69 11.22 -4.09
C LEU A 122 -16.64 11.17 -5.29
N PHE A 123 -17.24 10.01 -5.57
CA PHE A 123 -17.97 9.79 -6.82
C PHE A 123 -19.38 9.20 -6.62
N GLY A 124 -19.71 8.74 -5.42
CA GLY A 124 -20.98 8.04 -5.14
C GLY A 124 -21.07 6.63 -5.74
N SER A 125 -19.93 6.06 -6.18
CA SER A 125 -19.87 4.74 -6.83
C SER A 125 -18.49 4.12 -6.59
N SER A 126 -18.41 2.80 -6.65
CA SER A 126 -17.16 2.03 -6.69
C SER A 126 -16.70 1.68 -8.12
N ASP A 127 -17.52 1.94 -9.14
CA ASP A 127 -17.17 1.72 -10.55
C ASP A 127 -16.59 3.01 -11.15
N VAL A 128 -15.36 3.33 -10.74
CA VAL A 128 -14.68 4.58 -11.10
C VAL A 128 -13.29 4.35 -11.70
N ALA A 129 -12.93 3.11 -12.00
CA ALA A 129 -11.69 2.80 -12.70
C ALA A 129 -11.63 3.55 -14.06
N GLY A 130 -10.50 4.18 -14.35
CA GLY A 130 -10.32 5.03 -15.53
C GLY A 130 -10.75 6.50 -15.35
N MET A 131 -11.41 6.85 -14.25
CA MET A 131 -11.64 8.24 -13.84
C MET A 131 -10.38 8.81 -13.20
N GLU A 132 -10.45 10.07 -12.76
CA GLU A 132 -9.29 10.80 -12.22
C GLU A 132 -9.62 11.40 -10.85
N VAL A 133 -8.59 11.46 -10.00
CA VAL A 133 -8.57 12.24 -8.76
C VAL A 133 -7.47 13.30 -8.81
N THR A 134 -7.65 14.37 -8.05
CA THR A 134 -6.64 15.42 -7.90
C THR A 134 -6.10 15.40 -6.47
N ILE A 135 -4.77 15.38 -6.35
CA ILE A 135 -4.04 15.40 -5.10
C ILE A 135 -2.94 16.46 -5.22
N ASN A 136 -2.93 17.45 -4.33
CA ASN A 136 -1.96 18.56 -4.36
C ASN A 136 -1.86 19.24 -5.74
N GLY A 137 -2.99 19.40 -6.44
CA GLY A 137 -3.05 20.01 -7.77
C GLY A 137 -2.57 19.12 -8.92
N ARG A 138 -2.15 17.88 -8.66
CA ARG A 138 -1.80 16.88 -9.68
C ARG A 138 -2.95 15.92 -9.91
N THR A 139 -3.14 15.54 -11.17
CA THR A 139 -4.16 14.58 -11.57
C THR A 139 -3.59 13.17 -11.62
N PHE A 140 -4.31 12.22 -11.03
CA PHE A 140 -3.97 10.80 -10.97
C PHE A 140 -5.11 9.97 -11.54
N PRO A 141 -4.88 9.20 -12.62
CA PRO A 141 -5.86 8.23 -13.09
C PRO A 141 -6.10 7.12 -12.05
N ILE A 142 -7.34 6.70 -11.89
CA ILE A 142 -7.75 5.60 -11.01
C ILE A 142 -7.54 4.29 -11.76
N ALA A 143 -6.57 3.47 -11.31
CA ALA A 143 -6.31 2.15 -11.86
C ALA A 143 -7.38 1.15 -11.45
N GLY A 144 -7.88 1.24 -10.22
CA GLY A 144 -8.88 0.34 -9.69
C GLY A 144 -9.44 0.77 -8.36
N VAL A 145 -10.43 0.02 -7.92
CA VAL A 145 -11.07 0.16 -6.60
C VAL A 145 -11.02 -1.17 -5.89
N VAL A 146 -10.60 -1.15 -4.63
CA VAL A 146 -10.53 -2.31 -3.76
C VAL A 146 -11.57 -2.22 -2.66
N GLN A 147 -11.95 -3.36 -2.11
CA GLN A 147 -12.80 -3.40 -0.93
C GLN A 147 -12.06 -2.73 0.24
N SER A 148 -12.78 -1.92 1.02
CA SER A 148 -12.20 -1.31 2.22
C SER A 148 -11.76 -2.39 3.20
N GLU A 149 -10.54 -2.24 3.73
CA GLU A 149 -10.05 -3.16 4.76
C GLU A 149 -10.91 -3.04 6.02
N SER A 150 -11.56 -4.12 6.37
CA SER A 150 -12.24 -4.31 7.67
C SER A 150 -11.43 -5.21 8.59
N ASP A 151 -10.10 -5.21 8.45
CA ASP A 151 -9.24 -6.09 9.23
C ASP A 151 -9.29 -5.69 10.71
N PHE A 152 -9.53 -6.70 11.55
CA PHE A 152 -9.59 -6.56 13.01
C PHE A 152 -8.29 -5.96 13.59
N ALA A 153 -7.13 -6.29 13.01
CA ALA A 153 -5.84 -5.76 13.45
C ALA A 153 -5.68 -4.27 13.11
N THR A 154 -6.12 -3.85 11.93
CA THR A 154 -6.11 -2.44 11.50
C THR A 154 -7.10 -1.62 12.34
N ASN A 155 -8.29 -2.16 12.58
CA ASN A 155 -9.30 -1.52 13.43
C ASN A 155 -8.85 -1.44 14.90
N ALA A 156 -8.17 -2.47 15.43
CA ALA A 156 -7.62 -2.47 16.78
C ALA A 156 -6.45 -1.47 16.93
N ALA A 157 -5.60 -1.33 15.92
CA ALA A 157 -4.51 -0.35 15.92
C ALA A 157 -5.02 1.09 15.84
N LEU A 158 -6.07 1.33 15.07
CA LEU A 158 -6.75 2.63 14.97
C LEU A 158 -7.48 2.97 16.27
N ALA A 159 -8.13 1.98 16.91
CA ALA A 159 -8.80 2.15 18.19
C ALA A 159 -7.79 2.47 19.31
N ALA A 160 -6.65 1.80 19.35
CA ALA A 160 -5.59 2.07 20.33
C ALA A 160 -4.95 3.46 20.16
N GLY A 161 -4.90 3.98 18.93
CA GLY A 161 -4.45 5.34 18.65
C GLY A 161 -5.46 6.43 19.10
N ASN A 162 -6.74 6.10 19.15
CA ASN A 162 -7.79 7.04 19.55
C ASN A 162 -8.03 7.07 21.07
N GLU A 163 -7.61 6.08 21.83
CA GLU A 163 -7.74 6.11 23.31
C GLU A 163 -6.88 7.19 23.97
N ALA A 164 -5.91 7.76 23.24
CA ALA A 164 -5.12 8.91 23.68
C ALA A 164 -5.87 10.25 23.58
N SER A 165 -7.02 10.30 22.92
CA SER A 165 -7.87 11.50 22.78
C SER A 165 -9.28 11.16 23.20
N GLY A 166 -9.54 11.18 24.47
CA GLY A 166 -10.77 10.93 25.23
C GLY A 166 -12.15 11.21 24.61
N ASP A 167 -12.41 10.80 23.40
CA ASP A 167 -13.71 10.91 22.74
C ASP A 167 -14.30 9.52 22.47
N THR A 168 -15.21 9.13 23.36
CA THR A 168 -15.95 7.87 23.37
C THR A 168 -17.22 7.94 22.53
N SER A 169 -17.15 8.31 21.28
CA SER A 169 -18.24 8.06 20.34
C SER A 169 -17.84 6.90 19.43
N GLY A 170 -18.28 5.69 19.80
CA GLY A 170 -18.06 4.44 19.08
C GLY A 170 -18.72 4.43 17.70
N SER A 171 -18.09 5.12 16.76
CA SER A 171 -18.27 4.91 15.34
C SER A 171 -17.01 4.26 14.82
N SER A 172 -17.09 3.00 14.38
CA SER A 172 -16.04 2.34 13.62
C SER A 172 -15.92 3.04 12.26
N THR A 173 -15.29 4.20 12.25
CA THR A 173 -14.96 4.93 11.03
C THR A 173 -13.83 4.17 10.37
N SER A 174 -14.15 3.31 9.40
CA SER A 174 -13.14 2.80 8.50
C SER A 174 -12.50 4.01 7.83
N THR A 175 -11.21 4.20 8.05
CA THR A 175 -10.48 5.34 7.50
C THR A 175 -10.42 5.15 5.98
N ALA A 176 -10.96 6.11 5.23
CA ALA A 176 -10.89 6.11 3.78
C ALA A 176 -9.43 6.06 3.32
N MET A 177 -9.09 5.18 2.40
CA MET A 177 -7.71 4.91 1.99
C MET A 177 -7.51 5.10 0.49
N ILE A 178 -6.31 5.47 0.12
CA ILE A 178 -5.81 5.50 -1.27
C ILE A 178 -4.44 4.85 -1.33
N TYR A 179 -4.20 4.09 -2.39
CA TYR A 179 -2.92 3.42 -2.63
C TYR A 179 -2.27 4.03 -3.87
N MET A 180 -1.00 4.35 -3.77
CA MET A 180 -0.19 4.89 -4.86
C MET A 180 1.20 4.27 -4.81
N SER A 181 2.03 4.48 -5.83
CA SER A 181 3.41 4.03 -5.77
C SER A 181 4.16 4.75 -4.64
N TYR A 182 5.11 4.05 -4.03
CA TYR A 182 5.96 4.63 -2.98
C TYR A 182 6.71 5.88 -3.46
N SER A 183 7.17 5.86 -4.72
CA SER A 183 7.84 7.01 -5.34
C SER A 183 6.91 8.22 -5.50
N ALA A 184 5.65 8.00 -5.89
CA ALA A 184 4.66 9.07 -6.01
C ALA A 184 4.31 9.68 -4.64
N LEU A 185 4.21 8.84 -3.59
CA LEU A 185 3.97 9.33 -2.23
C LEU A 185 5.13 10.20 -1.74
N ASN A 186 6.37 9.76 -1.92
CA ASN A 186 7.55 10.51 -1.51
C ASN A 186 7.66 11.86 -2.23
N ALA A 187 7.35 11.89 -3.53
CA ALA A 187 7.35 13.13 -4.32
C ALA A 187 6.26 14.15 -3.90
N MET A 188 5.29 13.73 -3.09
CA MET A 188 4.26 14.62 -2.54
C MET A 188 4.52 15.04 -1.10
N ALA A 189 5.46 14.39 -0.42
CA ALA A 189 5.84 14.71 0.96
C ALA A 189 6.94 15.79 1.03
N GLU A 190 7.54 16.18 -0.10
CA GLU A 190 8.47 17.29 -0.25
C GLU A 190 7.73 18.62 -0.50
#